data_f86bfea62dfceaea009e01cccaaa1507
#
_entry.id   f86bfea62dfceaea009e01cccaaa1507
#
_cell.length_a   1.000
_cell.length_b   1.000
_cell.length_c   1.000
_cell.angle_alpha   90.00
_cell.angle_beta   90.00
_cell.angle_gamma   90.00
#
_symmetry.space_group_name_H-M   'P 1'
#
loop_
_entity.id
_entity.type
_entity.pdbx_description
1 polymer ?
#
loop_
_entity_poly.entity_id
_entity_poly.type
_entity_poly.pdbx_seq_one_letter_code
_entity_poly.pdbx_strand_id
1 'polypeptide(L)'
;MVGPRAFPSHYNKSVPPATIPEAPAAEATPGPRRFTLRQRIILRIIITLGYWFIRLVGPTLRVCISHEEGAQKTLDQRPLIASFWHACIIPATYMCRDLGVRVMSSNSYDGEYMGRIIRKFGFVAVKGSSSRNAVRALLGLRRALQAGWSVAFSLDGPRGPRYKVKPGPVALARSSSVPLTMFHIAVERAWVLNTWDRLIIPKPFSRVLMRFGKLIPVPPEASDADLRNYEQQLQASLDRVCEFAEANVQKVGTPEFPYSS
;
A
#
# COMPACT_ATOMS: atom_id res chain seq x y z
N MET A 1 12.14 -8.62 -19.19
CA MET A 1 12.09 -7.15 -18.96
C MET A 1 11.45 -6.90 -17.61
N VAL A 2 12.13 -6.19 -16.72
CA VAL A 2 11.57 -5.73 -15.44
C VAL A 2 10.84 -4.42 -15.76
N GLY A 3 9.51 -4.43 -15.77
CA GLY A 3 8.70 -3.23 -16.04
C GLY A 3 8.92 -2.13 -14.98
N PRO A 4 8.39 -0.91 -15.18
CA PRO A 4 8.64 0.25 -14.35
C PRO A 4 8.29 0.01 -12.89
N ARG A 5 9.11 0.55 -11.98
CA ARG A 5 8.88 0.52 -10.52
C ARG A 5 8.48 1.91 -10.05
N ALA A 6 7.58 1.97 -9.08
CA ALA A 6 7.16 3.24 -8.47
C ALA A 6 8.31 3.99 -7.78
N PHE A 7 9.41 3.28 -7.48
CA PHE A 7 10.57 3.82 -6.79
C PHE A 7 11.83 3.46 -7.58
N PRO A 8 12.82 4.38 -7.69
CA PRO A 8 14.08 4.15 -8.39
C PRO A 8 14.85 2.93 -7.85
N SER A 9 15.70 2.31 -8.66
CA SER A 9 16.45 1.10 -8.28
C SER A 9 17.44 1.33 -7.11
N HIS A 10 17.94 2.56 -6.92
CA HIS A 10 18.75 2.94 -5.75
C HIS A 10 17.93 2.96 -4.45
N TYR A 11 16.60 3.03 -4.56
CA TYR A 11 15.68 2.94 -3.42
C TYR A 11 15.80 1.61 -2.65
N ASN A 12 16.32 0.57 -3.28
CA ASN A 12 16.52 -0.75 -2.65
C ASN A 12 17.94 -0.96 -2.07
N LYS A 13 18.93 -0.11 -2.44
CA LYS A 13 20.34 -0.30 -2.05
C LYS A 13 20.69 0.22 -0.65
N SER A 14 19.85 1.09 -0.08
CA SER A 14 20.07 1.65 1.27
C SER A 14 19.43 0.85 2.40
N VAL A 15 18.75 -0.25 2.06
CA VAL A 15 18.21 -1.18 3.06
C VAL A 15 19.26 -2.27 3.29
N PRO A 16 19.81 -2.43 4.50
CA PRO A 16 20.72 -3.53 4.79
C PRO A 16 20.04 -4.86 4.44
N PRO A 17 20.79 -5.87 3.94
CA PRO A 17 20.23 -7.20 3.74
C PRO A 17 19.64 -7.64 5.08
N ALA A 18 18.31 -7.77 5.09
CA ALA A 18 17.60 -8.10 6.30
C ALA A 18 17.96 -9.52 6.73
N THR A 19 18.82 -9.64 7.70
CA THR A 19 18.53 -10.57 8.78
C THR A 19 17.25 -10.05 9.40
N ILE A 20 16.12 -10.67 9.04
CA ILE A 20 14.84 -10.46 9.69
C ILE A 20 15.12 -10.75 11.17
N PRO A 21 15.08 -9.76 12.10
CA PRO A 21 15.04 -10.14 13.49
C PRO A 21 13.75 -10.97 13.60
N GLU A 22 13.90 -12.23 13.94
CA GLU A 22 12.76 -13.06 14.32
C GLU A 22 11.97 -12.24 15.32
N ALA A 23 10.72 -11.93 14.95
CA ALA A 23 9.85 -11.23 15.87
C ALA A 23 9.86 -12.04 17.18
N PRO A 24 10.11 -11.41 18.34
CA PRO A 24 10.13 -12.13 19.61
C PRO A 24 8.86 -12.97 19.66
N ALA A 25 9.01 -14.23 20.04
CA ALA A 25 8.00 -15.28 20.01
C ALA A 25 6.63 -14.71 20.40
N ALA A 26 5.74 -14.64 19.43
CA ALA A 26 4.43 -14.06 19.59
C ALA A 26 3.68 -14.91 20.61
N GLU A 27 3.39 -14.33 21.77
CA GLU A 27 2.37 -14.88 22.69
C GLU A 27 1.14 -15.22 21.85
N ALA A 28 0.74 -16.48 21.94
CA ALA A 28 -0.44 -17.13 21.40
C ALA A 28 -1.23 -16.34 20.32
N THR A 29 -0.72 -16.34 19.10
CA THR A 29 -1.55 -16.08 17.92
C THR A 29 -2.70 -17.09 17.92
N PRO A 30 -3.95 -16.68 17.64
CA PRO A 30 -5.02 -17.64 17.38
C PRO A 30 -4.50 -18.65 16.37
N GLY A 31 -4.50 -19.94 16.72
CA GLY A 31 -3.87 -20.99 15.94
C GLY A 31 -4.25 -20.90 14.45
N PRO A 32 -3.42 -21.40 13.55
CA PRO A 32 -3.65 -21.29 12.12
C PRO A 32 -5.05 -21.84 11.81
N ARG A 33 -5.88 -21.02 11.15
CA ARG A 33 -7.23 -21.47 10.73
C ARG A 33 -7.09 -22.78 9.96
N ARG A 34 -7.78 -23.81 10.44
CA ARG A 34 -7.82 -25.11 9.74
C ARG A 34 -8.75 -24.97 8.53
N PHE A 35 -8.18 -24.90 7.35
CA PHE A 35 -8.92 -24.92 6.09
C PHE A 35 -9.25 -26.37 5.70
N THR A 36 -10.46 -26.61 5.20
CA THR A 36 -10.82 -27.88 4.56
C THR A 36 -9.97 -28.11 3.32
N LEU A 37 -9.86 -29.34 2.84
CA LEU A 37 -9.10 -29.66 1.63
C LEU A 37 -9.59 -28.85 0.41
N ARG A 38 -10.91 -28.76 0.25
CA ARG A 38 -11.55 -27.94 -0.81
C ARG A 38 -11.14 -26.47 -0.71
N GLN A 39 -11.19 -25.88 0.46
CA GLN A 39 -10.77 -24.49 0.69
C GLN A 39 -9.28 -24.28 0.37
N ARG A 40 -8.41 -25.23 0.71
CA ARG A 40 -6.97 -25.15 0.39
C ARG A 40 -6.72 -25.20 -1.13
N ILE A 41 -7.46 -26.04 -1.85
CA ILE A 41 -7.34 -26.11 -3.32
C ILE A 41 -7.80 -24.80 -3.95
N ILE A 42 -8.98 -24.29 -3.59
CA ILE A 42 -9.51 -23.01 -4.08
C ILE A 42 -8.53 -21.87 -3.77
N LEU A 43 -8.01 -21.83 -2.54
CA LEU A 43 -7.03 -20.84 -2.12
C LEU A 43 -5.77 -20.89 -2.99
N ARG A 44 -5.22 -22.08 -3.26
CA ARG A 44 -4.06 -22.24 -4.15
C ARG A 44 -4.35 -21.74 -5.57
N ILE A 45 -5.51 -22.06 -6.11
CA ILE A 45 -5.92 -21.61 -7.45
C ILE A 45 -5.98 -20.07 -7.49
N ILE A 46 -6.69 -19.45 -6.55
CA ILE A 46 -6.82 -17.98 -6.46
C ILE A 46 -5.46 -17.32 -6.35
N ILE A 47 -4.58 -17.82 -5.46
CA ILE A 47 -3.23 -17.26 -5.26
C ILE A 47 -2.41 -17.39 -6.55
N THR A 48 -2.47 -18.55 -7.22
CA THR A 48 -1.70 -18.80 -8.43
C THR A 48 -2.19 -17.93 -9.58
N LEU A 49 -3.51 -17.89 -9.81
CA LEU A 49 -4.10 -17.06 -10.85
C LEU A 49 -3.87 -15.57 -10.60
N GLY A 50 -4.09 -15.09 -9.36
CA GLY A 50 -3.86 -13.70 -8.99
C GLY A 50 -2.40 -13.28 -9.14
N TYR A 51 -1.47 -14.15 -8.72
CA TYR A 51 -0.04 -13.91 -8.92
C TYR A 51 0.33 -13.79 -10.39
N TRP A 52 -0.06 -14.77 -11.21
CA TRP A 52 0.28 -14.76 -12.63
C TRP A 52 -0.42 -13.64 -13.38
N PHE A 53 -1.66 -13.32 -13.02
CA PHE A 53 -2.37 -12.17 -13.58
C PHE A 53 -1.57 -10.88 -13.36
N ILE A 54 -1.20 -10.55 -12.12
CA ILE A 54 -0.43 -9.35 -11.80
C ILE A 54 0.96 -9.40 -12.46
N ARG A 55 1.59 -10.58 -12.52
CA ARG A 55 2.93 -10.78 -13.09
C ARG A 55 2.96 -10.61 -14.60
N LEU A 56 1.88 -10.99 -15.30
CA LEU A 56 1.77 -10.91 -16.76
C LEU A 56 1.21 -9.57 -17.22
N VAL A 57 0.17 -9.05 -16.54
CA VAL A 57 -0.45 -7.78 -16.91
C VAL A 57 0.41 -6.58 -16.51
N GLY A 58 1.02 -6.64 -15.33
CA GLY A 58 1.82 -5.54 -14.81
C GLY A 58 2.87 -4.97 -15.79
N PRO A 59 3.73 -5.80 -16.42
CA PRO A 59 4.73 -5.31 -17.39
C PRO A 59 4.14 -4.67 -18.65
N THR A 60 2.87 -4.92 -18.96
CA THR A 60 2.19 -4.33 -20.12
C THR A 60 1.65 -2.93 -19.85
N LEU A 61 1.58 -2.52 -18.59
CA LEU A 61 1.03 -1.22 -18.21
C LEU A 61 1.94 -0.08 -18.66
N ARG A 62 1.33 0.96 -19.17
CA ARG A 62 2.02 2.19 -19.62
C ARG A 62 1.96 3.19 -18.47
N VAL A 63 3.03 3.25 -17.68
CA VAL A 63 3.03 3.95 -16.39
C VAL A 63 3.69 5.31 -16.51
N CYS A 64 3.07 6.31 -15.90
CA CYS A 64 3.69 7.58 -15.52
C CYS A 64 3.64 7.73 -14.00
N ILE A 65 4.74 8.18 -13.41
CA ILE A 65 4.82 8.53 -11.99
C ILE A 65 4.96 10.03 -11.89
N SER A 66 4.08 10.68 -11.16
CA SER A 66 4.09 12.11 -10.95
C SER A 66 4.00 12.46 -9.47
N HIS A 67 4.40 13.66 -9.13
CA HIS A 67 4.49 14.15 -7.76
C HIS A 67 3.85 15.52 -7.64
N GLU A 68 3.24 15.83 -6.50
CA GLU A 68 2.97 17.22 -6.16
C GLU A 68 4.29 17.98 -6.06
N GLU A 69 4.26 19.28 -6.33
CA GLU A 69 5.43 20.14 -6.24
C GLU A 69 6.09 20.01 -4.83
N GLY A 70 7.38 19.70 -4.81
CA GLY A 70 8.15 19.45 -3.59
C GLY A 70 8.01 18.04 -3.00
N ALA A 71 7.12 17.20 -3.51
CA ALA A 71 6.93 15.84 -2.97
C ALA A 71 8.06 14.87 -3.37
N GLN A 72 8.69 15.05 -4.53
CA GLN A 72 9.71 14.11 -5.04
C GLN A 72 10.93 14.00 -4.12
N LYS A 73 11.46 15.12 -3.64
CA LYS A 73 12.61 15.15 -2.71
C LYS A 73 12.34 14.46 -1.38
N THR A 74 11.07 14.41 -1.00
CA THR A 74 10.65 13.83 0.28
C THR A 74 10.49 12.32 0.21
N LEU A 75 10.23 11.75 -0.97
CA LEU A 75 10.14 10.30 -1.15
C LEU A 75 11.49 9.58 -1.06
N ASP A 76 12.60 10.31 -1.17
CA ASP A 76 13.95 9.77 -0.94
C ASP A 76 14.24 9.55 0.55
N GLN A 77 13.44 10.16 1.43
CA GLN A 77 13.54 9.94 2.88
C GLN A 77 12.87 8.62 3.26
N ARG A 78 13.57 7.80 4.04
CA ARG A 78 13.05 6.53 4.57
C ARG A 78 13.31 6.43 6.07
N PRO A 79 12.48 5.68 6.80
CA PRO A 79 11.26 4.99 6.38
C PRO A 79 10.07 5.93 6.15
N LEU A 80 9.01 5.45 5.46
CA LEU A 80 7.78 6.17 5.19
C LEU A 80 6.54 5.37 5.59
N ILE A 81 5.46 6.07 5.92
CA ILE A 81 4.12 5.50 6.07
C ILE A 81 3.33 5.84 4.81
N ALA A 82 3.28 4.92 3.87
CA ALA A 82 2.57 5.08 2.61
C ALA A 82 1.06 4.83 2.78
N SER A 83 0.24 5.70 2.23
CA SER A 83 -1.21 5.72 2.40
C SER A 83 -1.92 5.81 1.04
N PHE A 84 -2.93 4.96 0.83
CA PHE A 84 -3.67 4.90 -0.43
C PHE A 84 -5.07 4.30 -0.22
N TRP A 85 -5.95 4.38 -1.23
CA TRP A 85 -7.27 3.76 -1.17
C TRP A 85 -7.24 2.26 -1.49
N HIS A 86 -8.04 1.46 -0.79
CA HIS A 86 -8.10 0.00 -0.97
C HIS A 86 -8.41 -0.40 -2.42
N ALA A 87 -9.20 0.40 -3.13
CA ALA A 87 -9.48 0.21 -4.55
C ALA A 87 -8.23 -0.02 -5.42
N CYS A 88 -7.09 0.60 -5.05
CA CYS A 88 -5.83 0.55 -5.80
C CYS A 88 -4.89 -0.59 -5.40
N ILE A 89 -5.32 -1.56 -4.56
CA ILE A 89 -4.42 -2.58 -4.00
C ILE A 89 -3.75 -3.44 -5.10
N ILE A 90 -4.45 -3.75 -6.19
CA ILE A 90 -3.91 -4.56 -7.30
C ILE A 90 -2.79 -3.82 -8.05
N PRO A 91 -3.02 -2.61 -8.62
CA PRO A 91 -1.94 -1.87 -9.26
C PRO A 91 -0.83 -1.49 -8.27
N ALA A 92 -1.13 -1.15 -7.01
CA ALA A 92 -0.13 -0.87 -5.97
C ALA A 92 0.76 -2.09 -5.69
N THR A 93 0.21 -3.30 -5.68
CA THR A 93 0.99 -4.53 -5.51
C THR A 93 2.06 -4.67 -6.59
N TYR A 94 1.74 -4.36 -7.86
CA TYR A 94 2.71 -4.41 -8.93
C TYR A 94 3.72 -3.25 -8.86
N MET A 95 3.23 -2.02 -8.66
CA MET A 95 4.07 -0.80 -8.68
C MET A 95 5.07 -0.75 -7.54
N CYS A 96 4.69 -1.22 -6.34
CA CYS A 96 5.52 -1.18 -5.13
C CYS A 96 6.17 -2.54 -4.79
N ARG A 97 6.29 -3.44 -5.78
CA ARG A 97 6.90 -4.77 -5.59
C ARG A 97 8.39 -4.69 -5.22
N ASP A 98 8.87 -5.70 -4.53
CA ASP A 98 10.28 -5.92 -4.17
C ASP A 98 10.91 -4.81 -3.31
N LEU A 99 10.09 -3.97 -2.66
CA LEU A 99 10.55 -2.88 -1.79
C LEU A 99 10.59 -3.28 -0.31
N GLY A 100 10.20 -4.50 0.03
CA GLY A 100 10.15 -4.96 1.41
C GLY A 100 9.14 -4.20 2.30
N VAL A 101 8.14 -3.55 1.71
CA VAL A 101 7.14 -2.77 2.45
C VAL A 101 6.33 -3.68 3.37
N ARG A 102 6.11 -3.23 4.63
CA ARG A 102 5.26 -3.92 5.60
C ARG A 102 3.84 -3.42 5.47
N VAL A 103 2.90 -4.35 5.37
CA VAL A 103 1.47 -4.02 5.22
C VAL A 103 0.64 -4.71 6.28
N MET A 104 -0.36 -4.01 6.77
CA MET A 104 -1.33 -4.62 7.69
C MET A 104 -2.24 -5.57 6.91
N SER A 105 -2.37 -6.81 7.39
CA SER A 105 -3.23 -7.82 6.79
C SER A 105 -4.29 -8.29 7.78
N SER A 106 -5.51 -8.50 7.29
CA SER A 106 -6.61 -9.06 8.08
C SER A 106 -6.37 -10.55 8.40
N ASN A 107 -6.91 -10.99 9.54
CA ASN A 107 -7.03 -12.42 9.88
C ASN A 107 -8.22 -13.10 9.20
N SER A 108 -8.96 -12.41 8.33
CA SER A 108 -10.06 -12.98 7.54
C SER A 108 -9.55 -13.97 6.49
N TYR A 109 -10.48 -14.76 5.92
CA TYR A 109 -10.16 -15.65 4.79
C TYR A 109 -9.57 -14.85 3.62
N ASP A 110 -10.18 -13.73 3.28
CA ASP A 110 -9.72 -12.84 2.20
C ASP A 110 -8.33 -12.23 2.50
N GLY A 111 -8.07 -11.85 3.75
CA GLY A 111 -6.77 -11.37 4.19
C GLY A 111 -5.66 -12.42 4.10
N GLU A 112 -5.99 -13.71 4.23
CA GLU A 112 -5.00 -14.79 4.14
C GLU A 112 -4.50 -14.99 2.70
N TYR A 113 -5.39 -15.06 1.69
CA TYR A 113 -4.93 -15.24 0.31
C TYR A 113 -4.30 -13.96 -0.26
N MET A 114 -4.85 -12.79 0.06
CA MET A 114 -4.20 -11.52 -0.32
C MET A 114 -2.81 -11.42 0.30
N GLY A 115 -2.66 -11.73 1.59
CA GLY A 115 -1.36 -11.77 2.26
C GLY A 115 -0.36 -12.75 1.62
N ARG A 116 -0.83 -13.86 1.06
CA ARG A 116 0.02 -14.82 0.34
C ARG A 116 0.39 -14.33 -1.06
N ILE A 117 -0.51 -13.64 -1.76
CA ILE A 117 -0.21 -13.03 -3.07
C ILE A 117 0.85 -11.95 -2.90
N ILE A 118 0.62 -10.98 -2.01
CA ILE A 118 1.53 -9.83 -1.86
C ILE A 118 2.93 -10.25 -1.38
N ARG A 119 3.05 -11.32 -0.57
CA ARG A 119 4.38 -11.86 -0.20
C ARG A 119 5.20 -12.30 -1.41
N LYS A 120 4.56 -12.83 -2.47
CA LYS A 120 5.25 -13.20 -3.72
C LYS A 120 5.75 -11.97 -4.49
N PHE A 121 5.28 -10.77 -4.13
CA PHE A 121 5.73 -9.47 -4.65
C PHE A 121 6.63 -8.71 -3.66
N GLY A 122 7.23 -9.41 -2.69
CA GLY A 122 8.22 -8.82 -1.78
C GLY A 122 7.64 -8.01 -0.62
N PHE A 123 6.33 -8.04 -0.40
CA PHE A 123 5.73 -7.42 0.79
C PHE A 123 5.78 -8.34 2.00
N VAL A 124 5.80 -7.74 3.18
CA VAL A 124 5.72 -8.47 4.46
C VAL A 124 4.40 -8.14 5.16
N ALA A 125 3.54 -9.15 5.32
CA ALA A 125 2.26 -8.98 5.97
C ALA A 125 2.38 -9.03 7.50
N VAL A 126 1.97 -7.96 8.17
CA VAL A 126 1.80 -7.87 9.63
C VAL A 126 0.34 -8.13 9.95
N LYS A 127 0.04 -9.22 10.68
CA LYS A 127 -1.34 -9.61 10.96
C LYS A 127 -1.96 -8.78 12.09
N GLY A 128 -3.22 -8.31 11.91
CA GLY A 128 -3.95 -7.63 12.96
C GLY A 128 -4.88 -6.49 12.56
N SER A 129 -5.89 -6.75 11.74
CA SER A 129 -6.87 -5.73 11.32
C SER A 129 -8.18 -5.71 12.13
N SER A 130 -8.34 -6.56 13.15
CA SER A 130 -9.52 -6.54 14.05
C SER A 130 -9.24 -5.71 15.30
N SER A 131 -10.28 -5.17 15.94
CA SER A 131 -10.17 -4.19 17.03
C SER A 131 -9.20 -4.58 18.17
N ARG A 132 -9.19 -5.83 18.60
CA ARG A 132 -8.25 -6.33 19.63
C ARG A 132 -6.82 -6.57 19.09
N ASN A 133 -6.68 -6.86 17.81
CA ASN A 133 -5.38 -7.12 17.16
C ASN A 133 -4.83 -5.90 16.42
N ALA A 134 -5.61 -4.82 16.27
CA ALA A 134 -5.18 -3.59 15.60
C ALA A 134 -4.02 -2.92 16.36
N VAL A 135 -4.10 -2.84 17.69
CA VAL A 135 -3.03 -2.27 18.52
C VAL A 135 -1.74 -3.09 18.39
N ARG A 136 -1.82 -4.42 18.44
CA ARG A 136 -0.65 -5.31 18.23
C ARG A 136 -0.05 -5.12 16.85
N ALA A 137 -0.89 -5.00 15.81
CA ALA A 137 -0.40 -4.75 14.45
C ALA A 137 0.27 -3.39 14.33
N LEU A 138 -0.29 -2.33 14.92
CA LEU A 138 0.34 -1.00 14.95
C LEU A 138 1.69 -1.04 15.67
N LEU A 139 1.81 -1.76 16.79
CA LEU A 139 3.09 -1.97 17.48
C LEU A 139 4.10 -2.73 16.60
N GLY A 140 3.65 -3.75 15.86
CA GLY A 140 4.50 -4.46 14.90
C GLY A 140 4.99 -3.57 13.76
N LEU A 141 4.11 -2.71 13.23
CA LEU A 141 4.46 -1.74 12.20
C LEU A 141 5.38 -0.64 12.73
N ARG A 142 5.17 -0.16 13.97
CA ARG A 142 6.10 0.77 14.62
C ARG A 142 7.50 0.19 14.74
N ARG A 143 7.64 -1.07 15.18
CA ARG A 143 8.94 -1.76 15.22
C ARG A 143 9.57 -1.87 13.84
N ALA A 144 8.77 -2.13 12.81
CA ALA A 144 9.25 -2.16 11.43
C ALA A 144 9.81 -0.80 10.98
N LEU A 145 9.11 0.30 11.29
CA LEU A 145 9.59 1.67 11.01
C LEU A 145 10.89 1.98 11.76
N GLN A 146 10.99 1.61 13.03
CA GLN A 146 12.21 1.75 13.84
C GLN A 146 13.40 0.95 13.27
N ALA A 147 13.12 -0.17 12.61
CA ALA A 147 14.12 -0.98 11.89
C ALA A 147 14.42 -0.46 10.45
N GLY A 148 13.93 0.73 10.07
CA GLY A 148 14.17 1.35 8.77
C GLY A 148 13.26 0.88 7.65
N TRP A 149 12.22 0.09 7.93
CA TRP A 149 11.29 -0.41 6.91
C TRP A 149 10.10 0.51 6.73
N SER A 150 9.77 0.83 5.48
CA SER A 150 8.53 1.53 5.18
C SER A 150 7.31 0.61 5.37
N VAL A 151 6.19 1.24 5.74
CA VAL A 151 4.90 0.55 5.90
C VAL A 151 3.87 1.13 4.95
N ALA A 152 2.82 0.37 4.65
CA ALA A 152 1.73 0.85 3.81
C ALA A 152 0.36 0.49 4.39
N PHE A 153 -0.58 1.42 4.21
CA PHE A 153 -1.97 1.30 4.64
C PHE A 153 -2.94 1.58 3.50
N SER A 154 -3.97 0.75 3.38
CA SER A 154 -5.21 1.17 2.76
C SER A 154 -6.05 1.93 3.80
N LEU A 155 -6.28 3.23 3.56
CA LEU A 155 -6.82 4.15 4.58
C LEU A 155 -8.26 3.87 4.97
N ASP A 156 -9.07 3.39 4.04
CA ASP A 156 -10.46 2.98 4.26
C ASP A 156 -10.59 1.60 4.92
N GLY A 157 -9.47 0.87 5.03
CA GLY A 157 -9.41 -0.44 5.69
C GLY A 157 -10.24 -1.51 4.96
N PRO A 158 -10.28 -2.76 5.47
CA PRO A 158 -10.87 -3.90 4.77
C PRO A 158 -12.40 -3.96 4.79
N ARG A 159 -13.08 -3.04 5.49
CA ARG A 159 -14.54 -3.02 5.66
C ARG A 159 -15.17 -1.69 5.27
N GLY A 160 -14.36 -0.72 4.81
CA GLY A 160 -14.82 0.61 4.50
C GLY A 160 -15.30 1.44 5.73
N PRO A 161 -16.11 2.47 5.51
CA PRO A 161 -16.63 2.91 4.23
C PRO A 161 -15.52 3.37 3.27
N ARG A 162 -15.78 3.21 1.96
CA ARG A 162 -14.87 3.60 0.89
C ARG A 162 -14.53 5.08 0.96
N TYR A 163 -13.26 5.42 0.72
CA TYR A 163 -12.76 6.79 0.68
C TYR A 163 -12.94 7.57 2.00
N LYS A 164 -12.81 6.85 3.12
CA LYS A 164 -12.81 7.46 4.47
C LYS A 164 -11.56 7.04 5.22
N VAL A 165 -10.76 8.02 5.59
CA VAL A 165 -9.53 7.82 6.35
C VAL A 165 -9.84 7.23 7.72
N LYS A 166 -9.04 6.24 8.12
CA LYS A 166 -9.05 5.64 9.46
C LYS A 166 -7.90 6.22 10.30
N PRO A 167 -8.05 6.30 11.64
CA PRO A 167 -7.07 6.98 12.50
C PRO A 167 -5.71 6.26 12.62
N GLY A 168 -5.65 4.97 12.29
CA GLY A 168 -4.45 4.14 12.49
C GLY A 168 -3.15 4.71 11.93
N PRO A 169 -3.09 5.14 10.67
CA PRO A 169 -1.88 5.71 10.07
C PRO A 169 -1.37 6.98 10.76
N VAL A 170 -2.27 7.88 11.16
CA VAL A 170 -1.92 9.12 11.87
C VAL A 170 -1.38 8.81 13.27
N ALA A 171 -2.03 7.89 14.00
CA ALA A 171 -1.56 7.42 15.30
C ALA A 171 -0.18 6.74 15.20
N LEU A 172 0.07 5.99 14.12
CA LEU A 172 1.37 5.38 13.87
C LEU A 172 2.43 6.45 13.57
N ALA A 173 2.11 7.47 12.76
CA ALA A 173 3.01 8.57 12.44
C ALA A 173 3.42 9.32 13.71
N ARG A 174 2.46 9.70 14.58
CA ARG A 174 2.73 10.31 15.90
C ARG A 174 3.67 9.44 16.72
N SER A 175 3.37 8.14 16.86
CA SER A 175 4.12 7.26 17.77
C SER A 175 5.50 6.84 17.24
N SER A 176 5.77 6.99 15.95
CA SER A 176 7.04 6.62 15.31
C SER A 176 7.88 7.81 14.84
N SER A 177 7.32 9.02 14.85
CA SER A 177 7.92 10.24 14.26
C SER A 177 8.27 10.08 12.78
N VAL A 178 7.63 9.13 12.08
CA VAL A 178 7.82 8.88 10.66
C VAL A 178 6.69 9.56 9.88
N PRO A 179 7.00 10.33 8.82
CA PRO A 179 5.98 11.08 8.09
C PRO A 179 5.07 10.17 7.28
N LEU A 180 3.82 10.65 7.10
CA LEU A 180 2.87 10.06 6.16
C LEU A 180 3.18 10.54 4.75
N THR A 181 3.12 9.64 3.78
CA THR A 181 2.98 9.96 2.36
C THR A 181 1.69 9.36 1.83
N MET A 182 1.13 9.97 0.80
CA MET A 182 -0.05 9.44 0.14
C MET A 182 0.18 9.31 -1.35
N PHE A 183 -0.49 8.35 -1.95
CA PHE A 183 -0.53 8.22 -3.41
C PHE A 183 -1.87 7.68 -3.88
N HIS A 184 -2.19 7.98 -5.14
CA HIS A 184 -3.29 7.35 -5.86
C HIS A 184 -2.79 6.80 -7.19
N ILE A 185 -3.45 5.74 -7.67
CA ILE A 185 -3.14 5.10 -8.94
C ILE A 185 -4.40 5.10 -9.79
N ALA A 186 -4.49 6.02 -10.72
CA ALA A 186 -5.52 6.05 -11.74
C ALA A 186 -5.18 5.09 -12.89
N VAL A 187 -6.19 4.40 -13.40
CA VAL A 187 -6.06 3.41 -14.48
C VAL A 187 -7.09 3.71 -15.56
N GLU A 188 -6.64 4.08 -16.77
CA GLU A 188 -7.52 4.50 -17.87
C GLU A 188 -8.54 3.41 -18.26
N ARG A 189 -8.11 2.16 -18.36
CA ARG A 189 -8.96 1.02 -18.70
C ARG A 189 -8.82 -0.08 -17.66
N ALA A 190 -9.88 -0.30 -16.91
CA ALA A 190 -9.91 -1.28 -15.84
C ALA A 190 -11.22 -2.05 -15.81
N TRP A 191 -11.20 -3.24 -15.20
CA TRP A 191 -12.39 -3.84 -14.65
C TRP A 191 -12.56 -3.34 -13.22
N VAL A 192 -13.71 -2.73 -12.93
CA VAL A 192 -14.06 -2.26 -11.59
C VAL A 192 -15.07 -3.23 -11.01
N LEU A 193 -14.69 -3.94 -9.97
CA LEU A 193 -15.56 -4.94 -9.34
C LEU A 193 -16.71 -4.26 -8.58
N ASN A 194 -17.85 -4.97 -8.52
CA ASN A 194 -18.98 -4.51 -7.70
C ASN A 194 -18.81 -4.94 -6.23
N THR A 195 -17.70 -4.50 -5.63
CA THR A 195 -17.35 -4.69 -4.23
C THR A 195 -17.50 -3.38 -3.47
N TRP A 196 -17.48 -3.41 -2.14
CA TRP A 196 -17.59 -2.21 -1.29
C TRP A 196 -16.52 -1.15 -1.63
N ASP A 197 -15.30 -1.59 -2.00
CA ASP A 197 -14.14 -0.76 -2.33
C ASP A 197 -14.05 -0.41 -3.81
N ARG A 198 -14.91 -1.01 -4.67
CA ARG A 198 -14.83 -0.84 -6.12
C ARG A 198 -13.43 -1.17 -6.64
N LEU A 199 -12.93 -2.38 -6.28
CA LEU A 199 -11.58 -2.84 -6.60
C LEU A 199 -11.23 -2.66 -8.09
N ILE A 200 -10.11 -2.00 -8.34
CA ILE A 200 -9.62 -1.70 -9.70
C ILE A 200 -8.67 -2.80 -10.17
N ILE A 201 -9.03 -3.46 -11.27
CA ILE A 201 -8.20 -4.47 -11.94
C ILE A 201 -7.76 -3.90 -13.29
N PRO A 202 -6.49 -3.53 -13.47
CA PRO A 202 -5.99 -2.97 -14.73
C PRO A 202 -6.16 -3.93 -15.90
N LYS A 203 -6.62 -3.44 -17.05
CA LYS A 203 -6.57 -4.18 -18.31
C LYS A 203 -5.16 -4.11 -18.90
N PRO A 204 -4.72 -5.13 -19.67
CA PRO A 204 -3.44 -5.07 -20.37
C PRO A 204 -3.30 -3.82 -21.23
N PHE A 205 -2.08 -3.29 -21.32
CA PHE A 205 -1.71 -2.11 -22.11
C PHE A 205 -2.43 -0.80 -21.71
N SER A 206 -3.03 -0.77 -20.52
CA SER A 206 -3.69 0.42 -20.00
C SER A 206 -2.67 1.50 -19.59
N ARG A 207 -3.03 2.77 -19.78
CA ARG A 207 -2.31 3.89 -19.19
C ARG A 207 -2.57 3.93 -17.69
N VAL A 208 -1.53 4.23 -16.93
CA VAL A 208 -1.57 4.27 -15.47
C VAL A 208 -0.83 5.52 -15.00
N LEU A 209 -1.50 6.35 -14.21
CA LEU A 209 -0.89 7.50 -13.56
C LEU A 209 -0.84 7.26 -12.05
N MET A 210 0.38 7.14 -11.50
CA MET A 210 0.61 7.12 -10.06
C MET A 210 1.03 8.51 -9.60
N ARG A 211 0.20 9.14 -8.78
CA ARG A 211 0.43 10.49 -8.24
C ARG A 211 0.76 10.41 -6.77
N PHE A 212 1.88 11.01 -6.37
CA PHE A 212 2.29 11.17 -4.97
C PHE A 212 1.98 12.56 -4.46
N GLY A 213 1.48 12.64 -3.22
CA GLY A 213 1.29 13.88 -2.48
C GLY A 213 2.49 14.25 -1.60
N LYS A 214 2.43 15.44 -1.00
CA LYS A 214 3.46 15.94 -0.06
C LYS A 214 3.44 15.13 1.22
N LEU A 215 4.60 15.08 1.91
CA LEU A 215 4.67 14.46 3.24
C LEU A 215 3.86 15.26 4.27
N ILE A 216 3.25 14.52 5.19
CA ILE A 216 2.59 15.07 6.38
C ILE A 216 3.37 14.56 7.60
N PRO A 217 4.24 15.38 8.20
CA PRO A 217 4.86 15.08 9.48
C PRO A 217 3.82 15.22 10.59
N VAL A 218 3.80 14.26 11.52
CA VAL A 218 2.94 14.31 12.72
C VAL A 218 3.85 14.35 13.93
N PRO A 219 3.88 15.48 14.67
CA PRO A 219 4.70 15.61 15.85
C PRO A 219 4.33 14.61 16.94
N PRO A 220 5.30 14.05 17.68
CA PRO A 220 5.03 13.09 18.76
C PRO A 220 4.22 13.69 19.91
N GLU A 221 4.31 15.01 20.11
CA GLU A 221 3.57 15.78 21.11
C GLU A 221 2.15 16.19 20.68
N ALA A 222 1.75 15.88 19.45
CA ALA A 222 0.42 16.22 18.94
C ALA A 222 -0.69 15.64 19.85
N SER A 223 -1.62 16.49 20.25
CA SER A 223 -2.78 16.11 21.04
C SER A 223 -3.78 15.26 20.26
N ASP A 224 -4.74 14.63 20.92
CA ASP A 224 -5.78 13.88 20.24
C ASP A 224 -6.71 14.79 19.40
N ALA A 225 -6.81 16.07 19.71
CA ALA A 225 -7.48 17.07 18.88
C ALA A 225 -6.68 17.31 17.60
N ASP A 226 -5.34 17.45 17.70
CA ASP A 226 -4.46 17.63 16.54
C ASP A 226 -4.50 16.40 15.62
N LEU A 227 -4.60 15.17 16.16
CA LEU A 227 -4.69 13.98 15.33
C LEU A 227 -5.90 14.00 14.39
N ARG A 228 -7.04 14.53 14.86
CA ARG A 228 -8.23 14.69 13.98
C ARG A 228 -7.95 15.69 12.86
N ASN A 229 -7.19 16.75 13.12
CA ASN A 229 -6.78 17.69 12.07
C ASN A 229 -5.85 17.01 11.06
N TYR A 230 -4.89 16.18 11.52
CA TYR A 230 -4.02 15.41 10.63
C TYR A 230 -4.78 14.36 9.82
N GLU A 231 -5.82 13.73 10.38
CA GLU A 231 -6.72 12.84 9.63
C GLU A 231 -7.44 13.60 8.51
N GLN A 232 -7.94 14.81 8.79
CA GLN A 232 -8.57 15.67 7.78
C GLN A 232 -7.57 16.12 6.71
N GLN A 233 -6.34 16.49 7.10
CA GLN A 233 -5.28 16.83 6.16
C GLN A 233 -4.92 15.65 5.26
N LEU A 234 -4.81 14.44 5.82
CA LEU A 234 -4.53 13.23 5.07
C LEU A 234 -5.67 12.90 4.09
N GLN A 235 -6.94 13.03 4.54
CA GLN A 235 -8.12 12.88 3.69
C GLN A 235 -8.06 13.86 2.52
N ALA A 236 -7.95 15.16 2.80
CA ALA A 236 -7.93 16.21 1.77
C ALA A 236 -6.75 16.05 0.80
N SER A 237 -5.58 15.63 1.30
CA SER A 237 -4.41 15.39 0.45
C SER A 237 -4.61 14.20 -0.48
N LEU A 238 -5.20 13.11 0.03
CA LEU A 238 -5.45 11.93 -0.79
C LEU A 238 -6.58 12.19 -1.81
N ASP A 239 -7.60 12.97 -1.45
CA ASP A 239 -8.67 13.37 -2.37
C ASP A 239 -8.08 14.20 -3.53
N ARG A 240 -7.19 15.16 -3.26
CA ARG A 240 -6.51 15.96 -4.30
C ARG A 240 -5.66 15.09 -5.24
N VAL A 241 -4.84 14.17 -4.70
CA VAL A 241 -4.01 13.31 -5.57
C VAL A 241 -4.86 12.33 -6.38
N CYS A 242 -6.00 11.88 -5.81
CA CYS A 242 -6.97 11.04 -6.49
C CYS A 242 -7.61 11.80 -7.66
N GLU A 243 -8.20 12.95 -7.39
CA GLU A 243 -8.85 13.81 -8.39
C GLU A 243 -7.87 14.19 -9.53
N PHE A 244 -6.66 14.60 -9.17
CA PHE A 244 -5.64 14.92 -10.17
C PHE A 244 -5.29 13.71 -11.04
N ALA A 245 -5.06 12.55 -10.45
CA ALA A 245 -4.66 11.37 -11.20
C ALA A 245 -5.77 10.88 -12.14
N GLU A 246 -7.02 10.84 -11.65
CA GLU A 246 -8.18 10.44 -12.45
C GLU A 246 -8.44 11.41 -13.62
N ALA A 247 -8.27 12.71 -13.41
CA ALA A 247 -8.45 13.73 -14.46
C ALA A 247 -7.35 13.69 -15.53
N ASN A 248 -6.16 13.16 -15.22
CA ASN A 248 -5.00 13.25 -16.12
C ASN A 248 -4.49 11.90 -16.65
N VAL A 249 -5.02 10.77 -16.21
CA VAL A 249 -4.52 9.43 -16.63
C VAL A 249 -4.54 9.24 -18.16
N GLN A 250 -5.47 9.87 -18.88
CA GLN A 250 -5.57 9.81 -20.33
C GLN A 250 -4.42 10.54 -21.04
N LYS A 251 -3.74 11.47 -20.36
CA LYS A 251 -2.59 12.20 -20.88
C LYS A 251 -1.25 11.44 -20.77
N VAL A 252 -1.23 10.29 -20.11
CA VAL A 252 -0.01 9.47 -19.97
C VAL A 252 0.53 9.08 -21.32
N GLY A 253 1.83 9.34 -21.55
CA GLY A 253 2.54 9.19 -22.83
C GLY A 253 2.68 10.49 -23.60
N THR A 254 2.15 11.62 -23.10
CA THR A 254 2.44 12.96 -23.64
C THR A 254 3.70 13.56 -23.01
N PRO A 255 4.23 14.68 -23.55
CA PRO A 255 5.37 15.38 -22.93
C PRO A 255 5.13 15.83 -21.49
N GLU A 256 3.88 16.14 -21.11
CA GLU A 256 3.50 16.52 -19.74
C GLU A 256 3.53 15.32 -18.78
N PHE A 257 3.20 14.13 -19.28
CA PHE A 257 3.16 12.88 -18.50
C PHE A 257 3.92 11.77 -19.23
N PRO A 258 5.27 11.84 -19.34
CA PRO A 258 6.07 10.85 -20.03
C PRO A 258 6.00 9.49 -19.34
N TYR A 259 6.26 8.44 -20.07
CA TYR A 259 6.36 7.10 -19.47
C TYR A 259 7.55 7.05 -18.50
N SER A 260 7.31 6.47 -17.33
CA SER A 260 8.37 6.19 -16.38
C SER A 260 9.19 4.99 -16.86
N SER A 261 10.51 5.15 -16.88
CA SER A 261 11.49 4.13 -17.25
C SER A 261 11.69 3.05 -16.17
#